data_14d2a454322606fddb3550f6918db5d0
#
_entry.id   14d2a454322606fddb3550f6918db5d0
#
_cell.length_a   1.000
_cell.length_b   1.000
_cell.length_c   1.000
_cell.angle_alpha   90.00
_cell.angle_beta   90.00
_cell.angle_gamma   90.00
#
_symmetry.space_group_name_H-M   'P 1'
#
loop_
_entity.id
_entity.type
_entity.pdbx_description
1 polymer ?
#
loop_
_entity_poly.entity_id
_entity_poly.type
_entity_poly.pdbx_seq_one_letter_code
_entity_poly.pdbx_strand_id
1 'polypeptide(L)'
;MILTFVYTTLKKLDINIWLFNLKVFTLHPKSLLLSLFYNRVWSVKRLIIQYKQINFIKMKKILMTLAVAFVAVAANAQVYVGGSVGIASSKIGGGDNVTTYQVLPEIGYNINKDVALGTVVGWGKGNPVNIQNESRNYFTIQPYARFNVVRTKYVDAFIDGGFGYTHYNHAYVATSSKDEWSVGLKPGIAVNLSKKVSLVAHVGFAGWKSEKYDGASKDSHVWGVSLDGNNVNFGVYYNF
;
A
#
# COMPACT_ATOMS: atom_id res chain seq x y z
N MET A 1 11.38 -1.37 -18.20
CA MET A 1 12.16 -0.26 -18.77
C MET A 1 11.64 0.17 -20.15
N ILE A 2 11.49 -0.71 -21.13
CA ILE A 2 11.00 -0.37 -22.48
C ILE A 2 9.57 0.20 -22.49
N LEU A 3 8.65 -0.36 -21.70
CA LEU A 3 7.24 0.09 -21.61
C LEU A 3 7.09 1.50 -20.99
N THR A 4 7.93 1.87 -20.04
CA THR A 4 7.92 3.21 -19.41
C THR A 4 8.47 4.26 -20.36
N PHE A 5 9.50 3.91 -21.12
CA PHE A 5 10.08 4.79 -22.16
C PHE A 5 9.09 5.04 -23.29
N VAL A 6 8.38 4.00 -23.73
CA VAL A 6 7.33 4.09 -24.76
C VAL A 6 6.15 4.94 -24.24
N TYR A 7 5.76 4.81 -22.97
CA TYR A 7 4.66 5.60 -22.38
C TYR A 7 5.00 7.10 -22.25
N THR A 8 6.20 7.44 -21.79
CA THR A 8 6.65 8.85 -21.68
C THR A 8 6.84 9.49 -23.06
N THR A 9 7.32 8.73 -24.03
CA THR A 9 7.49 9.20 -25.41
C THR A 9 6.12 9.43 -26.07
N LEU A 10 5.15 8.55 -25.86
CA LEU A 10 3.78 8.70 -26.38
C LEU A 10 3.01 9.85 -25.73
N LYS A 11 3.25 10.15 -24.45
CA LYS A 11 2.62 11.28 -23.74
C LYS A 11 3.14 12.65 -24.24
N LYS A 12 4.42 12.73 -24.64
CA LYS A 12 5.00 13.90 -25.32
C LYS A 12 4.52 14.05 -26.78
N LEU A 13 4.14 12.94 -27.42
CA LEU A 13 3.63 12.93 -28.79
C LEU A 13 2.15 13.37 -28.89
N ASP A 14 1.34 13.28 -27.83
CA ASP A 14 -0.11 13.61 -27.92
C ASP A 14 -0.37 15.09 -28.31
N ILE A 15 0.46 16.03 -27.88
CA ILE A 15 0.32 17.44 -28.27
C ILE A 15 0.82 17.66 -29.72
N ASN A 16 1.86 16.96 -30.13
CA ASN A 16 2.42 17.09 -31.47
C ASN A 16 1.61 16.33 -32.54
N ILE A 17 0.92 15.24 -32.18
CA ILE A 17 0.07 14.50 -33.10
C ILE A 17 -1.17 15.32 -33.50
N TRP A 18 -1.72 16.14 -32.58
CA TRP A 18 -2.85 17.02 -32.92
C TRP A 18 -2.43 18.12 -33.88
N LEU A 19 -1.25 18.72 -33.69
CA LEU A 19 -0.67 19.72 -34.60
C LEU A 19 -0.20 19.10 -35.94
N PHE A 20 0.28 17.85 -35.92
CA PHE A 20 0.69 17.12 -37.11
C PHE A 20 -0.52 16.73 -37.98
N ASN A 21 -1.64 16.32 -37.38
CA ASN A 21 -2.88 16.02 -38.10
C ASN A 21 -3.46 17.27 -38.83
N LEU A 22 -3.30 18.47 -38.24
CA LEU A 22 -3.74 19.71 -38.94
C LEU A 22 -2.84 20.09 -40.12
N LYS A 23 -1.54 19.75 -40.08
CA LYS A 23 -0.60 20.07 -41.19
C LYS A 23 -0.57 19.01 -42.29
N VAL A 24 -0.83 17.73 -41.97
CA VAL A 24 -0.77 16.63 -42.95
C VAL A 24 -2.04 16.57 -43.83
N PHE A 25 -3.17 17.10 -43.32
CA PHE A 25 -4.42 17.19 -44.13
C PHE A 25 -4.32 18.17 -45.30
N THR A 26 -3.28 19.04 -45.30
CA THR A 26 -3.04 20.03 -46.37
C THR A 26 -1.97 19.60 -47.38
N LEU A 27 -1.29 18.48 -47.21
CA LEU A 27 -0.18 18.04 -48.07
C LEU A 27 -0.38 16.62 -48.60
N HIS A 28 -1.02 16.51 -49.74
CA HIS A 28 -1.10 15.39 -50.73
C HIS A 28 -1.61 14.00 -50.24
N PRO A 29 -2.67 13.45 -50.88
CA PRO A 29 -3.33 12.21 -50.49
C PRO A 29 -2.69 10.90 -51.04
N LYS A 30 -1.40 10.87 -51.34
CA LYS A 30 -0.79 9.72 -52.06
C LYS A 30 0.34 8.99 -51.37
N SER A 31 0.52 9.04 -50.05
CA SER A 31 1.54 8.20 -49.40
C SER A 31 0.90 7.03 -48.64
N LEU A 32 0.82 5.89 -49.26
CA LEU A 32 0.42 4.59 -48.69
C LEU A 32 1.15 4.30 -47.35
N LEU A 33 2.36 4.76 -47.21
CA LEU A 33 3.18 4.64 -46.02
C LEU A 33 2.63 5.40 -44.78
N LEU A 34 2.04 6.58 -45.00
CA LEU A 34 1.45 7.38 -43.91
C LEU A 34 0.15 6.76 -43.41
N SER A 35 -0.66 6.15 -44.26
CA SER A 35 -1.88 5.45 -43.87
C SER A 35 -1.58 4.17 -43.08
N LEU A 36 -0.53 3.44 -43.44
CA LEU A 36 -0.05 2.26 -42.70
C LEU A 36 0.53 2.62 -41.34
N PHE A 37 1.24 3.75 -41.23
CA PHE A 37 1.77 4.25 -39.97
C PHE A 37 0.63 4.73 -39.02
N TYR A 38 -0.34 5.45 -39.58
CA TYR A 38 -1.53 5.90 -38.86
C TYR A 38 -2.34 4.72 -38.31
N ASN A 39 -2.61 3.70 -39.15
CA ASN A 39 -3.33 2.51 -38.73
C ASN A 39 -2.59 1.69 -37.65
N ARG A 40 -1.27 1.60 -37.72
CA ARG A 40 -0.49 0.95 -36.67
C ARG A 40 -0.51 1.72 -35.35
N VAL A 41 -0.38 3.03 -35.36
CA VAL A 41 -0.48 3.87 -34.15
C VAL A 41 -1.87 3.76 -33.52
N TRP A 42 -2.93 3.77 -34.33
CA TRP A 42 -4.30 3.60 -33.86
C TRP A 42 -4.57 2.20 -33.27
N SER A 43 -4.03 1.16 -33.85
CA SER A 43 -4.16 -0.21 -33.33
C SER A 43 -3.44 -0.38 -31.99
N VAL A 44 -2.25 0.20 -31.82
CA VAL A 44 -1.52 0.21 -30.54
C VAL A 44 -2.29 1.02 -29.46
N LYS A 45 -2.83 2.18 -29.83
CA LYS A 45 -3.65 3.00 -28.92
C LYS A 45 -4.92 2.25 -28.46
N ARG A 46 -5.59 1.55 -29.36
CA ARG A 46 -6.76 0.70 -29.07
C ARG A 46 -6.39 -0.46 -28.14
N LEU A 47 -5.25 -1.13 -28.36
CA LEU A 47 -4.75 -2.20 -27.51
C LEU A 47 -4.43 -1.71 -26.07
N ILE A 48 -3.82 -0.53 -25.92
CA ILE A 48 -3.52 0.08 -24.62
C ILE A 48 -4.80 0.43 -23.86
N ILE A 49 -5.81 0.98 -24.55
CA ILE A 49 -7.12 1.30 -23.94
C ILE A 49 -7.83 0.01 -23.52
N GLN A 50 -7.85 -1.02 -24.36
CA GLN A 50 -8.42 -2.33 -24.04
C GLN A 50 -7.73 -2.98 -22.83
N TYR A 51 -6.40 -2.93 -22.76
CA TYR A 51 -5.63 -3.44 -21.61
C TYR A 51 -5.97 -2.71 -20.31
N LYS A 52 -6.10 -1.37 -20.35
CA LYS A 52 -6.53 -0.57 -19.19
C LYS A 52 -7.96 -0.91 -18.75
N GLN A 53 -8.89 -1.10 -19.69
CA GLN A 53 -10.27 -1.47 -19.37
C GLN A 53 -10.37 -2.87 -18.76
N ILE A 54 -9.61 -3.85 -19.28
CA ILE A 54 -9.59 -5.22 -18.76
C ILE A 54 -9.05 -5.24 -17.31
N ASN A 55 -7.99 -4.49 -17.03
CA ASN A 55 -7.45 -4.40 -15.67
C ASN A 55 -8.40 -3.68 -14.69
N PHE A 56 -9.09 -2.65 -15.15
CA PHE A 56 -10.09 -1.95 -14.34
C PHE A 56 -11.30 -2.84 -14.02
N ILE A 57 -11.78 -3.63 -14.98
CA ILE A 57 -12.87 -4.59 -14.77
C ILE A 57 -12.43 -5.72 -13.83
N LYS A 58 -11.21 -6.23 -13.97
CA LYS A 58 -10.64 -7.23 -13.06
C LYS A 58 -10.54 -6.70 -11.64
N MET A 59 -10.03 -5.47 -11.45
CA MET A 59 -9.98 -4.82 -10.13
C MET A 59 -11.36 -4.65 -9.51
N LYS A 60 -12.37 -4.19 -10.27
CA LYS A 60 -13.75 -4.09 -9.76
C LYS A 60 -14.31 -5.45 -9.31
N LYS A 61 -14.09 -6.51 -10.10
CA LYS A 61 -14.54 -7.86 -9.73
C LYS A 61 -13.86 -8.35 -8.45
N ILE A 62 -12.56 -8.16 -8.32
CA ILE A 62 -11.81 -8.50 -7.11
C ILE A 62 -12.34 -7.72 -5.90
N LEU A 63 -12.58 -6.41 -6.06
CA LEU A 63 -13.13 -5.57 -5.00
C LEU A 63 -14.54 -6.00 -4.58
N MET A 64 -15.41 -6.32 -5.55
CA MET A 64 -16.75 -6.83 -5.27
C MET A 64 -16.73 -8.20 -4.60
N THR A 65 -15.88 -9.12 -5.06
CA THR A 65 -15.71 -10.43 -4.42
C THR A 65 -15.19 -10.29 -2.99
N LEU A 66 -14.24 -9.38 -2.77
CA LEU A 66 -13.72 -9.06 -1.45
C LEU A 66 -14.84 -8.46 -0.56
N ALA A 67 -15.65 -7.54 -1.08
CA ALA A 67 -16.76 -6.95 -0.35
C ALA A 67 -17.83 -7.99 0.02
N VAL A 68 -18.17 -8.91 -0.88
CA VAL A 68 -19.11 -10.00 -0.60
C VAL A 68 -18.53 -10.98 0.43
N ALA A 69 -17.26 -11.35 0.32
CA ALA A 69 -16.57 -12.16 1.32
C ALA A 69 -16.55 -11.46 2.69
N PHE A 70 -16.35 -10.15 2.73
CA PHE A 70 -16.41 -9.32 3.94
C PHE A 70 -17.81 -9.39 4.60
N VAL A 71 -18.88 -9.24 3.81
CA VAL A 71 -20.26 -9.31 4.32
C VAL A 71 -20.58 -10.71 4.85
N ALA A 72 -20.13 -11.78 4.17
CA ALA A 72 -20.35 -13.15 4.61
C ALA A 72 -19.61 -13.49 5.93
N VAL A 73 -18.42 -12.92 6.13
CA VAL A 73 -17.62 -13.09 7.35
C VAL A 73 -18.17 -12.21 8.48
N ALA A 74 -18.70 -11.03 8.18
CA ALA A 74 -19.33 -10.11 9.13
C ALA A 74 -20.63 -10.65 9.75
N ALA A 75 -21.23 -11.68 9.17
CA ALA A 75 -22.40 -12.35 9.77
C ALA A 75 -22.08 -13.13 11.06
N ASN A 76 -20.81 -13.34 11.37
CA ASN A 76 -20.36 -13.92 12.64
C ASN A 76 -19.89 -12.78 13.56
N ALA A 77 -20.52 -12.65 14.73
CA ALA A 77 -20.19 -11.65 15.76
C ALA A 77 -18.77 -11.74 16.36
N GLN A 78 -17.86 -12.42 15.68
CA GLN A 78 -16.47 -12.65 16.10
C GLN A 78 -15.45 -11.94 15.20
N VAL A 79 -15.92 -11.24 14.16
CA VAL A 79 -15.06 -10.54 13.23
C VAL A 79 -14.90 -9.08 13.63
N TYR A 80 -13.72 -8.55 13.52
CA TYR A 80 -13.48 -7.13 13.54
C TYR A 80 -12.79 -6.67 12.27
N VAL A 81 -13.07 -5.44 11.91
CA VAL A 81 -12.41 -4.75 10.82
C VAL A 81 -11.96 -3.39 11.31
N GLY A 82 -10.86 -2.94 10.78
CA GLY A 82 -10.31 -1.67 11.19
C GLY A 82 -9.12 -1.27 10.34
N GLY A 83 -8.24 -0.54 10.96
CA GLY A 83 -6.99 -0.13 10.35
C GLY A 83 -6.59 1.26 10.76
N SER A 84 -5.44 1.68 10.24
CA SER A 84 -4.88 3.00 10.45
C SER A 84 -4.61 3.71 9.12
N VAL A 85 -4.67 5.04 9.16
CA VAL A 85 -4.30 5.90 8.04
C VAL A 85 -3.37 6.98 8.54
N GLY A 86 -2.45 7.41 7.69
CA GLY A 86 -1.55 8.50 8.00
C GLY A 86 -1.25 9.31 6.75
N ILE A 87 -1.09 10.62 6.91
CA ILE A 87 -0.64 11.53 5.86
C ILE A 87 0.24 12.59 6.50
N ALA A 88 1.34 12.93 5.84
CA ALA A 88 2.19 14.04 6.25
C ALA A 88 2.82 14.68 5.03
N SER A 89 3.19 15.96 5.17
CA SER A 89 4.00 16.69 4.20
C SER A 89 5.24 17.21 4.91
N SER A 90 6.39 16.90 4.38
CA SER A 90 7.68 17.33 4.93
C SER A 90 8.48 18.11 3.90
N LYS A 91 9.29 19.05 4.39
CA LYS A 91 10.22 19.84 3.58
C LYS A 91 11.58 19.81 4.26
N ILE A 92 12.60 19.39 3.54
CA ILE A 92 13.98 19.37 4.02
C ILE A 92 14.74 20.51 3.36
N GLY A 93 15.20 21.47 4.15
CA GLY A 93 15.97 22.61 3.67
C GLY A 93 15.24 23.42 2.58
N GLY A 94 15.94 23.78 1.52
CA GLY A 94 15.39 24.48 0.33
C GLY A 94 14.74 23.59 -0.71
N GLY A 95 14.56 22.27 -0.43
CA GLY A 95 14.01 21.31 -1.36
C GLY A 95 12.49 21.40 -1.55
N ASP A 96 11.95 20.53 -2.39
CA ASP A 96 10.52 20.41 -2.64
C ASP A 96 9.79 19.74 -1.47
N ASN A 97 8.47 20.01 -1.37
CA ASN A 97 7.61 19.31 -0.42
C ASN A 97 7.44 17.84 -0.81
N VAL A 98 7.70 16.94 0.14
CA VAL A 98 7.47 15.50 -0.01
C VAL A 98 6.24 15.11 0.79
N THR A 99 5.21 14.62 0.10
CA THR A 99 4.01 14.07 0.74
C THR A 99 4.19 12.57 0.93
N THR A 100 3.99 12.12 2.15
CA THR A 100 4.00 10.72 2.56
C THR A 100 2.60 10.33 3.05
N TYR A 101 2.21 9.08 2.84
CA TYR A 101 0.93 8.57 3.29
C TYR A 101 1.00 7.07 3.54
N GLN A 102 0.11 6.59 4.39
CA GLN A 102 -0.11 5.15 4.61
C GLN A 102 -1.60 4.85 4.77
N VAL A 103 -2.01 3.69 4.29
CA VAL A 103 -3.34 3.11 4.47
C VAL A 103 -3.13 1.64 4.84
N LEU A 104 -3.47 1.28 6.06
CA LEU A 104 -3.23 -0.03 6.64
C LEU A 104 -4.56 -0.64 7.12
N PRO A 105 -5.43 -1.12 6.20
CA PRO A 105 -6.61 -1.87 6.57
C PRO A 105 -6.24 -3.16 7.28
N GLU A 106 -7.08 -3.53 8.23
CA GLU A 106 -6.92 -4.68 9.09
C GLU A 106 -8.23 -5.45 9.21
N ILE A 107 -8.13 -6.76 9.19
CA ILE A 107 -9.24 -7.68 9.48
C ILE A 107 -8.77 -8.73 10.46
N GLY A 108 -9.63 -9.09 11.39
CA GLY A 108 -9.35 -10.16 12.34
C GLY A 108 -10.59 -10.91 12.78
N TYR A 109 -10.35 -12.05 13.36
CA TYR A 109 -11.34 -12.98 13.88
C TYR A 109 -11.01 -13.35 15.31
N ASN A 110 -11.93 -13.09 16.23
CA ASN A 110 -11.81 -13.50 17.63
C ASN A 110 -12.14 -14.99 17.76
N ILE A 111 -11.12 -15.81 17.99
CA ILE A 111 -11.30 -17.25 18.22
C ILE A 111 -12.05 -17.47 19.55
N ASN A 112 -11.67 -16.69 20.53
CA ASN A 112 -12.29 -16.65 21.85
C ASN A 112 -12.08 -15.25 22.49
N LYS A 113 -12.37 -15.12 23.78
CA LYS A 113 -12.23 -13.84 24.49
C LYS A 113 -10.78 -13.34 24.56
N ASP A 114 -9.82 -14.25 24.58
CA ASP A 114 -8.42 -13.93 24.87
C ASP A 114 -7.53 -13.98 23.63
N VAL A 115 -7.99 -14.67 22.56
CA VAL A 115 -7.19 -14.90 21.36
C VAL A 115 -7.94 -14.48 20.10
N ALA A 116 -7.28 -13.72 19.25
CA ALA A 116 -7.73 -13.41 17.90
C ALA A 116 -6.63 -13.68 16.87
N LEU A 117 -7.02 -13.95 15.64
CA LEU A 117 -6.13 -13.99 14.48
C LEU A 117 -6.52 -12.85 13.55
N GLY A 118 -5.52 -12.20 12.99
CA GLY A 118 -5.76 -11.10 12.07
C GLY A 118 -4.66 -10.91 11.05
N THR A 119 -4.88 -9.98 10.15
CA THR A 119 -3.89 -9.55 9.19
C THR A 119 -4.06 -8.07 8.87
N VAL A 120 -2.94 -7.38 8.77
CA VAL A 120 -2.85 -6.05 8.17
C VAL A 120 -2.42 -6.23 6.73
N VAL A 121 -3.12 -5.60 5.80
CA VAL A 121 -2.70 -5.49 4.40
C VAL A 121 -2.66 -4.02 4.07
N GLY A 122 -1.50 -3.50 3.67
CA GLY A 122 -1.38 -2.07 3.53
C GLY A 122 -0.50 -1.61 2.39
N TRP A 123 -0.61 -0.33 2.10
CA TRP A 123 0.22 0.36 1.12
C TRP A 123 0.44 1.81 1.54
N GLY A 124 1.51 2.35 1.06
CA GLY A 124 1.83 3.74 1.36
C GLY A 124 3.00 4.27 0.54
N LYS A 125 3.37 5.47 0.86
CA LYS A 125 4.54 6.15 0.34
C LYS A 125 5.30 6.78 1.52
N GLY A 126 6.48 6.26 1.81
CA GLY A 126 7.27 6.67 2.96
C GLY A 126 6.56 6.39 4.30
N ASN A 127 7.10 6.94 5.38
CA ASN A 127 6.49 6.86 6.70
C ASN A 127 6.02 8.26 7.12
N PRO A 128 4.72 8.53 7.28
CA PRO A 128 4.24 9.78 7.87
C PRO A 128 4.95 10.05 9.19
N VAL A 129 5.29 11.31 9.48
CA VAL A 129 6.02 11.76 10.68
C VAL A 129 7.52 11.43 10.75
N ASN A 130 8.13 10.86 9.75
CA ASN A 130 9.59 10.73 9.70
C ASN A 130 10.19 11.76 8.72
N ILE A 131 10.98 12.71 9.23
CA ILE A 131 11.55 13.82 8.43
C ILE A 131 12.62 13.33 7.44
N GLN A 132 13.35 12.26 7.77
CA GLN A 132 14.40 11.69 6.91
C GLN A 132 13.86 10.64 5.93
N ASN A 133 12.66 10.81 5.48
CA ASN A 133 11.90 9.75 4.86
C ASN A 133 12.27 9.51 3.40
N GLU A 134 12.71 8.32 3.12
CA GLU A 134 12.72 7.81 1.75
C GLU A 134 11.27 7.72 1.24
N SER A 135 10.91 8.53 0.27
CA SER A 135 9.57 8.54 -0.33
C SER A 135 9.34 7.35 -1.27
N ARG A 136 9.60 6.13 -0.77
CA ARG A 136 9.35 4.89 -1.51
C ARG A 136 7.89 4.48 -1.36
N ASN A 137 7.27 4.05 -2.44
CA ASN A 137 6.01 3.35 -2.36
C ASN A 137 6.27 1.94 -1.81
N TYR A 138 5.38 1.47 -0.94
CA TYR A 138 5.47 0.13 -0.38
C TYR A 138 4.12 -0.57 -0.37
N PHE A 139 4.19 -1.89 -0.29
CA PHE A 139 3.09 -2.79 0.03
C PHE A 139 3.51 -3.65 1.20
N THR A 140 2.61 -3.87 2.15
CA THR A 140 2.88 -4.70 3.34
C THR A 140 1.75 -5.68 3.60
N ILE A 141 2.12 -6.86 4.11
CA ILE A 141 1.19 -7.84 4.66
C ILE A 141 1.75 -8.34 5.99
N GLN A 142 0.93 -8.33 7.04
CA GLN A 142 1.35 -8.65 8.40
C GLN A 142 0.27 -9.50 9.09
N PRO A 143 0.27 -10.83 8.92
CA PRO A 143 -0.54 -11.72 9.73
C PRO A 143 -0.03 -11.77 11.16
N TYR A 144 -0.96 -11.87 12.12
CA TYR A 144 -0.67 -11.89 13.54
C TYR A 144 -1.69 -12.73 14.32
N ALA A 145 -1.27 -13.14 15.52
CA ALA A 145 -2.14 -13.63 16.56
C ALA A 145 -2.13 -12.60 17.71
N ARG A 146 -3.31 -12.16 18.13
CA ARG A 146 -3.52 -11.23 19.23
C ARG A 146 -3.84 -12.01 20.49
N PHE A 147 -3.12 -11.67 21.56
CA PHE A 147 -3.35 -12.19 22.89
C PHE A 147 -3.79 -11.03 23.80
N ASN A 148 -5.03 -11.06 24.27
CA ASN A 148 -5.53 -10.07 25.22
C ASN A 148 -5.03 -10.43 26.63
N VAL A 149 -4.20 -9.57 27.19
CA VAL A 149 -3.60 -9.77 28.53
C VAL A 149 -4.50 -9.22 29.62
N VAL A 150 -5.12 -8.06 29.35
CA VAL A 150 -6.09 -7.42 30.25
C VAL A 150 -7.33 -7.04 29.46
N ARG A 151 -8.50 -7.36 29.97
CA ARG A 151 -9.77 -6.93 29.40
C ARG A 151 -10.66 -6.32 30.46
N THR A 152 -11.07 -5.10 30.17
CA THR A 152 -12.01 -4.38 30.99
C THR A 152 -13.18 -3.86 30.15
N LYS A 153 -14.13 -3.21 30.77
CA LYS A 153 -15.25 -2.59 30.04
C LYS A 153 -14.79 -1.50 29.08
N TYR A 154 -13.72 -0.78 29.42
CA TYR A 154 -13.29 0.43 28.72
C TYR A 154 -11.96 0.29 28.01
N VAL A 155 -11.08 -0.56 28.52
CA VAL A 155 -9.70 -0.67 28.04
C VAL A 155 -9.30 -2.14 28.01
N ASP A 156 -8.74 -2.56 26.89
CA ASP A 156 -8.10 -3.86 26.74
C ASP A 156 -6.62 -3.64 26.43
N ALA A 157 -5.74 -4.40 27.07
CA ALA A 157 -4.32 -4.45 26.75
C ALA A 157 -4.03 -5.80 26.09
N PHE A 158 -3.27 -5.79 25.01
CA PHE A 158 -2.97 -6.98 24.22
C PHE A 158 -1.55 -6.98 23.68
N ILE A 159 -1.13 -8.14 23.20
CA ILE A 159 0.12 -8.34 22.49
C ILE A 159 -0.18 -9.04 21.19
N ASP A 160 0.22 -8.45 20.06
CA ASP A 160 0.15 -9.06 18.76
C ASP A 160 1.49 -9.72 18.46
N GLY A 161 1.49 -11.05 18.28
CA GLY A 161 2.63 -11.83 17.83
C GLY A 161 2.45 -12.22 16.37
N GLY A 162 3.41 -11.87 15.52
CA GLY A 162 3.22 -12.13 14.12
C GLY A 162 4.49 -11.98 13.28
N PHE A 163 4.28 -12.14 11.98
CA PHE A 163 5.33 -11.85 11.02
C PHE A 163 4.86 -10.79 10.02
N GLY A 164 5.80 -10.09 9.40
CA GLY A 164 5.51 -9.07 8.40
C GLY A 164 6.41 -9.20 7.20
N TYR A 165 5.84 -8.93 6.04
CA TYR A 165 6.59 -8.73 4.80
C TYR A 165 6.21 -7.37 4.21
N THR A 166 7.22 -6.59 3.86
CA THR A 166 7.04 -5.29 3.20
C THR A 166 7.97 -5.19 2.00
N HIS A 167 7.39 -4.92 0.86
CA HIS A 167 8.11 -4.64 -0.38
C HIS A 167 8.09 -3.15 -0.66
N TYR A 168 9.28 -2.56 -0.80
CA TYR A 168 9.47 -1.16 -1.16
C TYR A 168 9.91 -1.06 -2.62
N ASN A 169 9.17 -0.31 -3.40
CA ASN A 169 9.54 -0.02 -4.78
C ASN A 169 10.77 0.90 -4.87
N HIS A 170 11.31 1.04 -6.07
CA HIS A 170 12.39 1.99 -6.34
C HIS A 170 12.00 3.41 -5.92
N ALA A 171 12.90 4.08 -5.19
CA ALA A 171 12.77 5.52 -4.96
C ALA A 171 13.34 6.30 -6.16
N TYR A 172 12.89 7.53 -6.36
CA TYR A 172 13.41 8.39 -7.44
C TYR A 172 14.93 8.64 -7.33
N VAL A 173 15.49 8.54 -6.12
CA VAL A 173 16.91 8.75 -5.82
C VAL A 173 17.66 7.43 -5.58
N ALA A 174 16.98 6.35 -5.19
CA ALA A 174 17.60 5.06 -4.91
C ALA A 174 17.15 4.04 -5.97
N THR A 175 18.11 3.53 -6.74
CA THR A 175 17.89 2.68 -7.92
C THR A 175 17.49 1.25 -7.63
N SER A 176 17.41 0.81 -6.36
CA SER A 176 17.07 -0.56 -5.98
C SER A 176 15.80 -0.65 -5.15
N SER A 177 14.99 -1.68 -5.39
CA SER A 177 13.89 -2.10 -4.51
C SER A 177 14.44 -2.69 -3.21
N LYS A 178 13.60 -2.77 -2.19
CA LYS A 178 13.97 -3.33 -0.88
C LYS A 178 12.84 -4.22 -0.37
N ASP A 179 13.18 -5.40 0.12
CA ASP A 179 12.31 -6.30 0.84
C ASP A 179 12.64 -6.27 2.32
N GLU A 180 11.61 -6.17 3.16
CA GLU A 180 11.73 -6.21 4.61
C GLU A 180 10.89 -7.38 5.16
N TRP A 181 11.51 -8.19 6.01
CA TRP A 181 10.87 -9.25 6.77
C TRP A 181 10.95 -8.94 8.25
N SER A 182 9.89 -9.25 8.98
CA SER A 182 9.87 -9.07 10.44
C SER A 182 9.15 -10.21 11.12
N VAL A 183 9.65 -10.60 12.28
CA VAL A 183 8.99 -11.54 13.20
C VAL A 183 9.09 -10.97 14.60
N GLY A 184 7.97 -10.81 15.29
CA GLY A 184 8.05 -10.23 16.63
C GLY A 184 6.71 -9.97 17.28
N LEU A 185 6.78 -9.25 18.37
CA LEU A 185 5.68 -8.87 19.24
C LEU A 185 5.44 -7.36 19.16
N LYS A 186 4.18 -6.98 19.12
CA LYS A 186 3.72 -5.58 19.16
C LYS A 186 2.72 -5.43 20.30
N PRO A 187 3.09 -4.82 21.41
CA PRO A 187 2.14 -4.49 22.47
C PRO A 187 1.16 -3.41 22.01
N GLY A 188 -0.06 -3.49 22.48
CA GLY A 188 -1.10 -2.53 22.15
C GLY A 188 -2.14 -2.38 23.23
N ILE A 189 -2.90 -1.30 23.09
CA ILE A 189 -4.02 -0.95 23.96
C ILE A 189 -5.21 -0.63 23.06
N ALA A 190 -6.37 -1.14 23.42
CA ALA A 190 -7.66 -0.77 22.82
C ALA A 190 -8.52 -0.03 23.82
N VAL A 191 -9.03 1.14 23.45
CA VAL A 191 -10.01 1.89 24.22
C VAL A 191 -11.38 1.65 23.60
N ASN A 192 -12.28 1.01 24.32
CA ASN A 192 -13.60 0.65 23.86
C ASN A 192 -14.54 1.86 23.97
N LEU A 193 -14.75 2.58 22.87
CA LEU A 193 -15.63 3.74 22.78
C LEU A 193 -17.11 3.31 22.86
N SER A 194 -17.40 2.12 22.35
CA SER A 194 -18.72 1.49 22.43
C SER A 194 -18.56 -0.04 22.35
N LYS A 195 -19.68 -0.77 22.38
CA LYS A 195 -19.67 -2.23 22.18
C LYS A 195 -19.14 -2.64 20.80
N LYS A 196 -19.19 -1.72 19.84
CA LYS A 196 -18.84 -2.00 18.44
C LYS A 196 -17.60 -1.24 17.95
N VAL A 197 -17.18 -0.18 18.62
CA VAL A 197 -16.10 0.69 18.15
C VAL A 197 -15.02 0.79 19.21
N SER A 198 -13.80 0.51 18.81
CA SER A 198 -12.60 0.64 19.63
C SER A 198 -11.55 1.51 18.95
N LEU A 199 -10.88 2.36 19.71
CA LEU A 199 -9.68 3.05 19.31
C LEU A 199 -8.49 2.20 19.76
N VAL A 200 -7.61 1.84 18.83
CA VAL A 200 -6.47 0.94 19.07
C VAL A 200 -5.17 1.68 18.88
N ALA A 201 -4.24 1.49 19.78
CA ALA A 201 -2.89 2.01 19.70
C ALA A 201 -1.88 0.87 19.87
N HIS A 202 -0.92 0.79 18.94
CA HIS A 202 0.24 -0.11 19.06
C HIS A 202 1.45 0.72 19.44
N VAL A 203 2.21 0.22 20.41
CA VAL A 203 3.39 0.90 20.96
C VAL A 203 4.62 0.01 20.81
N GLY A 204 5.52 0.38 19.91
CA GLY A 204 6.80 -0.30 19.77
C GLY A 204 6.75 -1.64 19.05
N PHE A 205 7.90 -2.33 19.13
CA PHE A 205 8.15 -3.63 18.52
C PHE A 205 9.26 -4.35 19.29
N ALA A 206 9.09 -5.64 19.49
CA ALA A 206 10.13 -6.51 20.04
C ALA A 206 10.29 -7.73 19.14
N GLY A 207 11.46 -7.90 18.51
CA GLY A 207 11.65 -9.00 17.60
C GLY A 207 12.84 -8.86 16.66
N TRP A 208 12.74 -9.55 15.54
CA TRP A 208 13.73 -9.59 14.48
C TRP A 208 13.21 -8.90 13.23
N LYS A 209 14.08 -8.14 12.57
CA LYS A 209 13.85 -7.57 11.25
C LYS A 209 15.03 -7.85 10.33
N SER A 210 14.76 -8.12 9.08
CA SER A 210 15.76 -8.27 8.02
C SER A 210 15.37 -7.43 6.82
N GLU A 211 16.35 -6.76 6.24
CA GLU A 211 16.21 -5.95 5.03
C GLU A 211 17.16 -6.43 3.95
N LYS A 212 16.66 -6.60 2.75
CA LYS A 212 17.45 -6.95 1.57
C LYS A 212 17.17 -5.98 0.44
N TYR A 213 18.22 -5.35 -0.03
CA TYR A 213 18.18 -4.51 -1.23
C TYR A 213 18.36 -5.38 -2.48
N ASP A 214 17.63 -5.07 -3.54
CA ASP A 214 17.80 -5.74 -4.83
C ASP A 214 19.22 -5.49 -5.37
N GLY A 215 19.88 -6.56 -5.78
CA GLY A 215 21.31 -6.54 -6.19
C GLY A 215 22.31 -6.63 -5.04
N ALA A 216 21.88 -6.60 -3.76
CA ALA A 216 22.78 -6.82 -2.64
C ALA A 216 23.06 -8.31 -2.44
N SER A 217 24.35 -8.66 -2.23
CA SER A 217 24.79 -10.04 -1.97
C SER A 217 24.47 -10.53 -0.55
N LYS A 218 24.20 -9.59 0.38
CA LYS A 218 23.91 -9.87 1.80
C LYS A 218 22.72 -9.06 2.26
N ASP A 219 21.93 -9.64 3.16
CA ASP A 219 20.87 -8.99 3.91
C ASP A 219 21.40 -8.37 5.19
N SER A 220 20.73 -7.32 5.65
CA SER A 220 20.98 -6.70 6.95
C SER A 220 19.89 -7.15 7.91
N HIS A 221 20.23 -7.48 9.15
CA HIS A 221 19.26 -7.89 10.15
C HIS A 221 19.54 -7.27 11.51
N VAL A 222 18.49 -7.14 12.30
CA VAL A 222 18.55 -6.61 13.66
C VAL A 222 17.60 -7.40 14.57
N TRP A 223 18.06 -7.65 15.80
CA TRP A 223 17.24 -8.09 16.92
C TRP A 223 17.15 -6.96 17.92
N GLY A 224 15.96 -6.69 18.41
CA GLY A 224 15.84 -5.63 19.39
C GLY A 224 14.44 -5.48 19.96
N VAL A 225 14.37 -4.60 20.95
CA VAL A 225 13.13 -4.12 21.57
C VAL A 225 13.13 -2.61 21.46
N SER A 226 12.08 -2.05 20.90
CA SER A 226 11.84 -0.62 20.83
C SER A 226 10.44 -0.35 21.38
N LEU A 227 10.38 0.34 22.51
CA LEU A 227 9.14 0.86 23.10
C LEU A 227 9.24 2.38 23.04
N ASP A 228 8.80 2.95 21.95
CA ASP A 228 8.92 4.38 21.69
C ASP A 228 7.53 5.02 21.57
N GLY A 229 7.21 5.88 22.52
CA GLY A 229 5.96 6.65 22.52
C GLY A 229 5.81 7.64 21.37
N ASN A 230 6.90 7.94 20.65
CA ASN A 230 6.86 8.78 19.44
C ASN A 230 6.42 8.01 18.20
N ASN A 231 6.42 6.67 18.25
CA ASN A 231 6.03 5.78 17.16
C ASN A 231 4.72 5.01 17.47
N VAL A 232 3.74 5.69 18.02
CA VAL A 232 2.42 5.10 18.29
C VAL A 232 1.57 5.14 17.02
N ASN A 233 1.10 3.98 16.59
CA ASN A 233 0.14 3.87 15.50
C ASN A 233 -1.27 3.77 16.08
N PHE A 234 -2.14 4.67 15.65
CA PHE A 234 -3.56 4.67 16.04
C PHE A 234 -4.41 4.08 14.92
N GLY A 235 -5.34 3.23 15.31
CA GLY A 235 -6.34 2.65 14.42
C GLY A 235 -7.74 2.73 15.03
N VAL A 236 -8.74 2.60 14.19
CA VAL A 236 -10.14 2.48 14.60
C VAL A 236 -10.65 1.12 14.16
N TYR A 237 -11.26 0.39 15.08
CA TYR A 237 -11.82 -0.94 14.83
C TYR A 237 -13.32 -0.95 15.03
N TYR A 238 -13.98 -1.67 14.17
CA TYR A 238 -15.40 -1.98 14.28
C TYR A 238 -15.56 -3.49 14.51
N ASN A 239 -16.21 -3.84 15.60
CA ASN A 239 -16.54 -5.22 16.00
C ASN A 239 -18.00 -5.52 15.59
N PHE A 240 -18.20 -6.60 14.88
CA PHE A 240 -19.53 -7.03 14.42
C PHE A 240 -20.33 -7.77 15.49
#